data_d5c29993b1cda14c58e47fe0b85e69e9
#
_entry.id   d5c29993b1cda14c58e47fe0b85e69e9
#
_cell.length_a   1.000
_cell.length_b   1.000
_cell.length_c   1.000
_cell.angle_alpha   90.00
_cell.angle_beta   90.00
_cell.angle_gamma   90.00
#
_symmetry.space_group_name_H-M   'P 1'
#
loop_
_entity.id
_entity.type
_entity.pdbx_description
1 polymer ?
#
loop_
_entity_poly.entity_id
_entity_poly.type
_entity_poly.pdbx_seq_one_letter_code
_entity_poly.pdbx_strand_id
1 'polypeptide(L)'
;MVIAAAATLMVRHFHIADFHVVKPGVLYTSGQPRGMDYTRLLYGYHLATIVNIRPVSEHREENWLNEEIIWAKNNSINYIEMPIEKNNYFPDKQTQDKFLAITADRKNLPVLLHGSGDDKRVAMLAAVWLEKSQGQSVEETTKAVEKIIDNRKLTEAEIKFISHLAE
;
A
#
# COMPACT_ATOMS: atom_id res chain seq x y z
N MET A 1 13.84 -27.79 -17.27
CA MET A 1 13.55 -26.35 -17.50
C MET A 1 12.06 -26.01 -17.52
N VAL A 2 11.19 -26.79 -18.15
CA VAL A 2 9.73 -26.51 -18.24
C VAL A 2 9.03 -26.51 -16.87
N ILE A 3 9.40 -27.43 -15.96
CA ILE A 3 8.80 -27.52 -14.60
C ILE A 3 9.14 -26.29 -13.74
N ALA A 4 10.35 -25.78 -13.84
CA ALA A 4 10.75 -24.58 -13.08
C ALA A 4 10.01 -23.32 -13.58
N ALA A 5 9.81 -23.18 -14.89
CA ALA A 5 9.06 -22.08 -15.47
C ALA A 5 7.56 -22.14 -15.09
N ALA A 6 6.96 -23.34 -15.09
CA ALA A 6 5.59 -23.54 -14.66
C ALA A 6 5.39 -23.26 -13.16
N ALA A 7 6.36 -23.65 -12.31
CA ALA A 7 6.34 -23.36 -10.88
C ALA A 7 6.47 -21.85 -10.62
N THR A 8 7.36 -21.16 -11.36
CA THR A 8 7.52 -19.70 -11.25
C THR A 8 6.27 -18.94 -11.72
N LEU A 9 5.62 -19.41 -12.79
CA LEU A 9 4.33 -18.86 -13.23
C LEU A 9 3.20 -19.12 -12.24
N MET A 10 3.15 -20.33 -11.63
CA MET A 10 2.18 -20.63 -10.58
C MET A 10 2.40 -19.74 -9.35
N VAL A 11 3.63 -19.59 -8.86
CA VAL A 11 3.93 -18.73 -7.70
C VAL A 11 3.53 -17.28 -7.97
N ARG A 12 3.86 -16.73 -9.15
CA ARG A 12 3.39 -15.39 -9.56
C ARG A 12 1.86 -15.28 -9.66
N HIS A 13 1.18 -16.37 -10.02
CA HIS A 13 -0.28 -16.38 -10.11
C HIS A 13 -0.96 -16.45 -8.74
N PHE A 14 -0.25 -16.84 -7.68
CA PHE A 14 -0.78 -17.01 -6.33
C PHE A 14 -0.40 -15.91 -5.34
N HIS A 15 0.41 -14.92 -5.71
CA HIS A 15 0.80 -13.82 -4.83
C HIS A 15 0.36 -12.48 -5.39
N ILE A 16 -0.29 -11.66 -4.56
CA ILE A 16 -0.52 -10.25 -4.85
C ILE A 16 0.85 -9.56 -4.92
N ALA A 17 1.09 -8.77 -5.96
CA ALA A 17 2.37 -8.09 -6.16
C ALA A 17 2.73 -7.20 -4.95
N ASP A 18 3.94 -7.34 -4.42
CA ASP A 18 4.50 -6.55 -3.32
C ASP A 18 3.55 -6.45 -2.11
N PHE A 19 2.85 -7.55 -1.80
CA PHE A 19 1.86 -7.57 -0.73
C PHE A 19 2.53 -7.77 0.64
N HIS A 20 2.24 -6.83 1.56
CA HIS A 20 2.70 -6.92 2.95
C HIS A 20 1.54 -6.72 3.93
N VAL A 21 1.57 -7.49 4.99
CA VAL A 21 0.68 -7.33 6.14
C VAL A 21 1.37 -6.39 7.13
N VAL A 22 0.97 -5.11 7.14
CA VAL A 22 1.50 -4.13 8.09
C VAL A 22 0.90 -4.38 9.47
N LYS A 23 -0.42 -4.53 9.53
CA LYS A 23 -1.14 -4.99 10.72
C LYS A 23 -2.37 -5.81 10.31
N PRO A 24 -2.47 -7.07 10.76
CA PRO A 24 -3.58 -7.95 10.41
C PRO A 24 -4.95 -7.31 10.75
N GLY A 25 -5.89 -7.34 9.79
CA GLY A 25 -7.23 -6.80 9.96
C GLY A 25 -7.31 -5.26 10.00
N VAL A 26 -6.21 -4.54 9.74
CA VAL A 26 -6.18 -3.08 9.80
C VAL A 26 -5.54 -2.47 8.54
N LEU A 27 -4.28 -2.77 8.28
CA LEU A 27 -3.53 -2.16 7.18
C LEU A 27 -2.71 -3.20 6.42
N TYR A 28 -2.92 -3.22 5.13
CA TYR A 28 -2.16 -3.99 4.14
C TYR A 28 -1.56 -3.04 3.11
N THR A 29 -0.43 -3.42 2.53
CA THR A 29 0.17 -2.70 1.41
C THR A 29 0.38 -3.63 0.22
N SER A 30 0.36 -3.08 -1.01
CA SER A 30 0.69 -3.84 -2.22
C SER A 30 1.17 -2.95 -3.36
N GLY A 31 1.68 -3.58 -4.41
CA GLY A 31 1.69 -3.01 -5.74
C GLY A 31 0.28 -2.94 -6.32
N GLN A 32 0.15 -2.67 -7.63
CA GLN A 32 -1.17 -2.63 -8.28
C GLN A 32 -1.81 -4.03 -8.30
N PRO A 33 -2.96 -4.23 -7.62
CA PRO A 33 -3.71 -5.48 -7.72
C PRO A 33 -4.21 -5.73 -9.14
N ARG A 34 -4.28 -7.00 -9.56
CA ARG A 34 -4.74 -7.39 -10.90
C ARG A 34 -5.49 -8.72 -10.87
N GLY A 35 -6.54 -8.84 -11.67
CA GLY A 35 -7.25 -10.09 -11.88
C GLY A 35 -7.66 -10.81 -10.59
N MET A 36 -7.07 -11.97 -10.31
CA MET A 36 -7.39 -12.79 -9.14
C MET A 36 -6.97 -12.17 -7.79
N ASP A 37 -6.13 -11.13 -7.79
CA ASP A 37 -5.72 -10.46 -6.55
C ASP A 37 -6.92 -9.85 -5.84
N TYR A 38 -7.85 -9.29 -6.60
CA TYR A 38 -9.08 -8.71 -6.08
C TYR A 38 -9.94 -9.73 -5.33
N THR A 39 -10.05 -10.95 -5.85
CA THR A 39 -10.77 -12.05 -5.18
C THR A 39 -10.11 -12.42 -3.85
N ARG A 40 -8.77 -12.47 -3.81
CA ARG A 40 -8.01 -12.75 -2.57
C ARG A 40 -8.16 -11.64 -1.54
N LEU A 41 -8.09 -10.38 -1.98
CA LEU A 41 -8.28 -9.21 -1.12
C LEU A 41 -9.66 -9.23 -0.46
N LEU A 42 -10.70 -9.55 -1.23
CA LEU A 42 -12.06 -9.59 -0.73
C LEU A 42 -12.29 -10.75 0.26
N TYR A 43 -11.99 -11.97 -0.16
CA TYR A 43 -12.35 -13.18 0.62
C TYR A 43 -11.28 -13.61 1.61
N GLY A 44 -10.00 -13.38 1.31
CA GLY A 44 -8.90 -13.76 2.19
C GLY A 44 -8.58 -12.71 3.26
N TYR A 45 -8.73 -11.44 2.91
CA TYR A 45 -8.38 -10.32 3.81
C TYR A 45 -9.59 -9.48 4.25
N HIS A 46 -10.80 -9.79 3.74
CA HIS A 46 -12.05 -9.07 4.07
C HIS A 46 -11.94 -7.57 3.89
N LEU A 47 -11.30 -7.14 2.82
CA LEU A 47 -10.97 -5.74 2.55
C LEU A 47 -12.23 -4.86 2.54
N ALA A 48 -12.16 -3.71 3.23
CA ALA A 48 -13.24 -2.73 3.26
C ALA A 48 -12.92 -1.45 2.48
N THR A 49 -11.63 -1.10 2.37
CA THR A 49 -11.22 0.15 1.69
C THR A 49 -9.95 -0.08 0.87
N ILE A 50 -9.92 0.52 -0.31
CA ILE A 50 -8.71 0.70 -1.13
C ILE A 50 -8.31 2.16 -1.08
N VAL A 51 -7.04 2.43 -0.79
CA VAL A 51 -6.39 3.73 -0.91
C VAL A 51 -5.36 3.63 -2.04
N ASN A 52 -5.67 4.25 -3.17
CA ASN A 52 -4.78 4.32 -4.33
C ASN A 52 -3.97 5.62 -4.30
N ILE A 53 -2.63 5.50 -4.27
CA ILE A 53 -1.73 6.67 -4.25
C ILE A 53 -1.13 7.00 -5.62
N ARG A 54 -1.52 6.31 -6.68
CA ARG A 54 -0.99 6.55 -8.02
C ARG A 54 -1.54 7.87 -8.58
N PRO A 55 -0.70 8.78 -9.09
CA PRO A 55 -1.13 10.03 -9.67
C PRO A 55 -1.80 9.82 -11.05
N VAL A 56 -2.56 10.81 -11.49
CA VAL A 56 -3.29 10.78 -12.78
C VAL A 56 -2.35 10.51 -13.97
N SER A 57 -1.09 10.93 -13.89
CA SER A 57 -0.08 10.65 -14.91
C SER A 57 0.17 9.16 -15.14
N GLU A 58 -0.05 8.33 -14.11
CA GLU A 58 0.09 6.87 -14.19
C GLU A 58 -1.20 6.16 -14.65
N HIS A 59 -2.33 6.87 -14.73
CA HIS A 59 -3.61 6.30 -15.12
C HIS A 59 -3.77 6.11 -16.64
N ARG A 60 -2.93 6.77 -17.43
CA ARG A 60 -3.08 6.83 -18.89
C ARG A 60 -2.53 5.62 -19.63
N GLU A 61 -1.75 4.80 -18.97
CA GLU A 61 -0.99 3.73 -19.63
C GLU A 61 -1.72 2.40 -19.70
N GLU A 62 -2.74 2.17 -18.86
CA GLU A 62 -3.47 0.89 -18.78
C GLU A 62 -4.91 1.10 -18.28
N ASN A 63 -5.83 0.17 -18.62
CA ASN A 63 -7.23 0.22 -18.18
C ASN A 63 -7.45 -0.19 -16.71
N TRP A 64 -6.40 -0.46 -15.94
CA TRP A 64 -6.47 -0.99 -14.58
C TRP A 64 -7.31 -0.12 -13.62
N LEU A 65 -7.29 1.19 -13.78
CA LEU A 65 -8.03 2.12 -12.91
C LEU A 65 -9.54 1.90 -13.03
N ASN A 66 -10.06 1.82 -14.24
CA ASN A 66 -11.48 1.58 -14.46
C ASN A 66 -11.89 0.19 -13.95
N GLU A 67 -11.07 -0.83 -14.15
CA GLU A 67 -11.31 -2.18 -13.64
C GLU A 67 -11.37 -2.18 -12.11
N GLU A 68 -10.45 -1.49 -11.45
CA GLU A 68 -10.39 -1.40 -9.99
C GLU A 68 -11.59 -0.64 -9.41
N ILE A 69 -11.94 0.52 -9.97
CA ILE A 69 -13.09 1.31 -9.53
C ILE A 69 -14.39 0.52 -9.69
N ILE A 70 -14.58 -0.13 -10.84
CA ILE A 70 -15.76 -0.94 -11.11
C ILE A 70 -15.83 -2.12 -10.13
N TRP A 71 -14.69 -2.80 -9.93
CA TRP A 71 -14.62 -3.92 -9.00
C TRP A 71 -14.94 -3.47 -7.56
N ALA A 72 -14.35 -2.39 -7.08
CA ALA A 72 -14.58 -1.84 -5.76
C ALA A 72 -16.06 -1.50 -5.56
N LYS A 73 -16.67 -0.82 -6.52
CA LYS A 73 -18.10 -0.47 -6.49
C LYS A 73 -19.00 -1.71 -6.44
N ASN A 74 -18.72 -2.73 -7.25
CA ASN A 74 -19.52 -3.95 -7.32
C ASN A 74 -19.43 -4.81 -6.05
N ASN A 75 -18.37 -4.64 -5.27
CA ASN A 75 -18.12 -5.39 -4.03
C ASN A 75 -18.32 -4.54 -2.76
N SER A 76 -18.89 -3.35 -2.88
CA SER A 76 -19.11 -2.42 -1.75
C SER A 76 -17.82 -2.05 -1.01
N ILE A 77 -16.69 -2.01 -1.71
CA ILE A 77 -15.41 -1.57 -1.20
C ILE A 77 -15.31 -0.05 -1.37
N ASN A 78 -14.94 0.66 -0.30
CA ASN A 78 -14.68 2.08 -0.36
C ASN A 78 -13.39 2.36 -1.16
N TYR A 79 -13.46 3.20 -2.20
CA TYR A 79 -12.33 3.52 -3.06
C TYR A 79 -11.92 4.98 -2.88
N ILE A 80 -10.68 5.22 -2.47
CA ILE A 80 -10.16 6.55 -2.15
C ILE A 80 -8.88 6.81 -2.94
N GLU A 81 -8.88 7.89 -3.71
CA GLU A 81 -7.68 8.38 -4.38
C GLU A 81 -6.93 9.38 -3.47
N MET A 82 -5.63 9.14 -3.33
CA MET A 82 -4.71 10.00 -2.57
C MET A 82 -3.39 10.14 -3.34
N PRO A 83 -3.38 10.81 -4.50
CA PRO A 83 -2.23 10.82 -5.39
C PRO A 83 -0.99 11.43 -4.73
N ILE A 84 0.14 10.74 -4.85
CA ILE A 84 1.46 11.19 -4.43
C ILE A 84 2.39 11.06 -5.64
N GLU A 85 3.10 12.13 -6.01
CA GLU A 85 4.00 12.14 -7.16
C GLU A 85 5.29 11.34 -6.90
N LYS A 86 5.80 10.64 -7.94
CA LYS A 86 7.02 9.80 -7.80
C LYS A 86 8.29 10.58 -7.43
N ASN A 87 8.43 11.78 -7.96
CA ASN A 87 9.58 12.66 -7.72
C ASN A 87 9.49 13.41 -6.38
N ASN A 88 8.32 13.46 -5.76
CA ASN A 88 8.11 13.98 -4.42
C ASN A 88 7.30 12.96 -3.59
N TYR A 89 7.93 11.85 -3.25
CA TYR A 89 7.25 10.69 -2.67
C TYR A 89 7.03 10.77 -1.15
N PHE A 90 7.45 11.83 -0.52
CA PHE A 90 7.12 12.08 0.89
C PHE A 90 5.70 12.68 0.98
N PRO A 91 4.79 12.05 1.75
CA PRO A 91 3.45 12.58 1.92
C PRO A 91 3.50 13.92 2.69
N ASP A 92 2.82 14.92 2.16
CA ASP A 92 2.64 16.19 2.86
C ASP A 92 1.70 16.03 4.07
N LYS A 93 1.63 17.05 4.93
CA LYS A 93 0.84 17.01 6.16
C LYS A 93 -0.63 16.73 5.90
N GLN A 94 -1.21 17.29 4.84
CA GLN A 94 -2.61 17.08 4.48
C GLN A 94 -2.87 15.61 4.11
N THR A 95 -1.99 15.02 3.31
CA THR A 95 -2.04 13.60 2.93
C THR A 95 -1.89 12.69 4.15
N GLN A 96 -0.95 13.01 5.05
CA GLN A 96 -0.76 12.28 6.30
C GLN A 96 -2.04 12.29 7.15
N ASP A 97 -2.61 13.48 7.41
CA ASP A 97 -3.79 13.65 8.25
C ASP A 97 -5.02 12.93 7.64
N LYS A 98 -5.19 13.02 6.31
CA LYS A 98 -6.25 12.30 5.61
C LYS A 98 -6.10 10.78 5.76
N PHE A 99 -4.89 10.25 5.59
CA PHE A 99 -4.63 8.82 5.73
C PHE A 99 -4.87 8.32 7.16
N LEU A 100 -4.42 9.07 8.16
CA LEU A 100 -4.64 8.77 9.57
C LEU A 100 -6.14 8.77 9.91
N ALA A 101 -6.91 9.73 9.39
CA ALA A 101 -8.36 9.77 9.58
C ALA A 101 -9.06 8.56 8.95
N ILE A 102 -8.65 8.14 7.74
CA ILE A 102 -9.19 6.95 7.07
C ILE A 102 -8.96 5.70 7.92
N THR A 103 -7.75 5.51 8.41
CA THR A 103 -7.35 4.32 9.17
C THR A 103 -7.83 4.32 10.63
N ALA A 104 -8.24 5.47 11.16
CA ALA A 104 -8.86 5.58 12.47
C ALA A 104 -10.36 5.19 12.49
N ASP A 105 -11.05 5.33 11.36
CA ASP A 105 -12.47 4.95 11.26
C ASP A 105 -12.59 3.42 11.03
N ARG A 106 -13.16 2.74 12.01
CA ARG A 106 -13.38 1.28 11.98
C ARG A 106 -14.21 0.81 10.78
N LYS A 107 -15.04 1.67 10.21
CA LYS A 107 -15.85 1.35 9.02
C LYS A 107 -15.01 1.17 7.76
N ASN A 108 -13.82 1.76 7.75
CA ASN A 108 -12.89 1.65 6.63
C ASN A 108 -11.98 0.42 6.72
N LEU A 109 -11.96 -0.29 7.85
CA LEU A 109 -10.99 -1.37 8.08
C LEU A 109 -11.49 -2.73 7.58
N PRO A 110 -10.64 -3.56 7.03
CA PRO A 110 -9.21 -3.33 6.72
C PRO A 110 -8.98 -2.44 5.50
N VAL A 111 -7.86 -1.69 5.51
CA VAL A 111 -7.42 -0.82 4.40
C VAL A 111 -6.33 -1.50 3.60
N LEU A 112 -6.42 -1.47 2.28
CA LEU A 112 -5.31 -1.70 1.37
C LEU A 112 -4.76 -0.35 0.89
N LEU A 113 -3.49 -0.07 1.19
CA LEU A 113 -2.73 1.03 0.62
C LEU A 113 -1.90 0.50 -0.54
N HIS A 114 -2.12 0.96 -1.76
CA HIS A 114 -1.36 0.47 -2.90
C HIS A 114 -0.82 1.55 -3.82
N GLY A 115 0.26 1.21 -4.49
CA GLY A 115 0.92 1.99 -5.53
C GLY A 115 1.12 1.18 -6.81
N SER A 116 2.17 1.48 -7.56
CA SER A 116 2.50 0.78 -8.81
C SER A 116 3.28 -0.53 -8.62
N GLY A 117 3.94 -0.71 -7.47
CA GLY A 117 4.89 -1.77 -7.13
C GLY A 117 6.24 -1.17 -6.70
N ASP A 118 6.94 -1.83 -5.76
CA ASP A 118 8.19 -1.34 -5.12
C ASP A 118 8.13 0.18 -4.79
N ASP A 119 7.03 0.58 -4.15
CA ASP A 119 6.62 1.97 -4.12
C ASP A 119 7.02 2.65 -2.80
N LYS A 120 8.03 3.51 -2.88
CA LYS A 120 8.48 4.33 -1.73
C LYS A 120 7.36 5.19 -1.13
N ARG A 121 6.39 5.61 -1.93
CA ARG A 121 5.23 6.40 -1.49
C ARG A 121 4.37 5.59 -0.52
N VAL A 122 4.11 4.32 -0.87
CA VAL A 122 3.40 3.36 0.00
C VAL A 122 4.15 3.19 1.32
N ALA A 123 5.46 2.99 1.24
CA ALA A 123 6.31 2.78 2.40
C ALA A 123 6.34 4.01 3.33
N MET A 124 6.48 5.22 2.77
CA MET A 124 6.50 6.45 3.58
C MET A 124 5.13 6.76 4.21
N LEU A 125 4.03 6.49 3.51
CA LEU A 125 2.71 6.66 4.09
C LEU A 125 2.40 5.59 5.17
N ALA A 126 2.88 4.36 4.99
CA ALA A 126 2.82 3.33 6.03
C ALA A 126 3.66 3.73 7.26
N ALA A 127 4.83 4.36 7.08
CA ALA A 127 5.64 4.90 8.18
C ALA A 127 4.86 5.90 9.03
N VAL A 128 4.14 6.84 8.39
CA VAL A 128 3.28 7.79 9.10
C VAL A 128 2.29 7.08 10.01
N TRP A 129 1.66 6.03 9.51
CA TRP A 129 0.69 5.27 10.29
C TRP A 129 1.35 4.50 11.44
N LEU A 130 2.50 3.86 11.20
CA LEU A 130 3.23 3.10 12.21
C LEU A 130 3.64 4.00 13.38
N GLU A 131 4.15 5.19 13.13
CA GLU A 131 4.54 6.12 14.20
C GLU A 131 3.34 6.80 14.86
N LYS A 132 2.50 7.48 14.07
CA LYS A 132 1.42 8.33 14.64
C LYS A 132 0.23 7.54 15.19
N SER A 133 -0.09 6.36 14.61
CA SER A 133 -1.22 5.55 15.06
C SER A 133 -0.83 4.37 15.95
N GLN A 134 0.37 3.82 15.78
CA GLN A 134 0.82 2.66 16.55
C GLN A 134 1.87 3.02 17.61
N GLY A 135 2.40 4.24 17.61
CA GLY A 135 3.41 4.71 18.58
C GLY A 135 4.74 3.97 18.46
N GLN A 136 5.06 3.44 17.27
CA GLN A 136 6.33 2.77 17.05
C GLN A 136 7.50 3.78 17.10
N SER A 137 8.62 3.33 17.61
CA SER A 137 9.87 4.10 17.56
C SER A 137 10.39 4.25 16.13
N VAL A 138 11.25 5.22 15.90
CA VAL A 138 11.94 5.41 14.60
C VAL A 138 12.63 4.13 14.13
N GLU A 139 13.28 3.40 15.06
CA GLU A 139 13.98 2.16 14.73
C GLU A 139 13.02 1.04 14.29
N GLU A 140 11.90 0.86 15.01
CA GLU A 140 10.89 -0.15 14.69
C GLU A 140 10.21 0.18 13.37
N THR A 141 9.84 1.45 13.14
CA THR A 141 9.26 1.94 11.90
C THR A 141 10.21 1.74 10.72
N THR A 142 11.49 2.09 10.87
CA THR A 142 12.51 1.87 9.85
C THR A 142 12.58 0.40 9.43
N LYS A 143 12.66 -0.52 10.40
CA LYS A 143 12.70 -1.97 10.12
C LYS A 143 11.44 -2.48 9.43
N ALA A 144 10.28 -1.96 9.83
CA ALA A 144 9.00 -2.35 9.23
C ALA A 144 8.88 -1.85 7.80
N VAL A 145 9.28 -0.61 7.53
CA VAL A 145 9.26 0.01 6.21
C VAL A 145 10.25 -0.65 5.25
N GLU A 146 11.46 -0.98 5.72
CA GLU A 146 12.42 -1.74 4.90
C GLU A 146 11.83 -3.07 4.38
N LYS A 147 11.00 -3.74 5.16
CA LYS A 147 10.30 -4.97 4.71
C LYS A 147 9.29 -4.69 3.60
N ILE A 148 8.58 -3.56 3.66
CA ILE A 148 7.59 -3.16 2.64
C ILE A 148 8.26 -2.90 1.28
N ILE A 149 9.53 -2.53 1.28
CA ILE A 149 10.33 -2.26 0.09
C ILE A 149 11.38 -3.37 -0.15
N ASP A 150 10.97 -4.62 -0.03
CA ASP A 150 11.78 -5.81 -0.32
C ASP A 150 13.15 -5.86 0.40
N ASN A 151 13.18 -5.42 1.65
CA ASN A 151 14.37 -5.32 2.50
C ASN A 151 15.46 -4.36 1.95
N ARG A 152 15.10 -3.43 1.08
CA ARG A 152 15.98 -2.35 0.68
C ARG A 152 16.26 -1.44 1.89
N LYS A 153 17.52 -1.04 2.06
CA LYS A 153 17.88 -0.07 3.10
C LYS A 153 17.32 1.30 2.77
N LEU A 154 16.81 1.99 3.81
CA LEU A 154 16.34 3.35 3.67
C LEU A 154 17.50 4.31 3.44
N THR A 155 17.27 5.33 2.65
CA THR A 155 18.19 6.45 2.44
C THR A 155 18.17 7.37 3.66
N GLU A 156 19.20 8.22 3.79
CA GLU A 156 19.25 9.24 4.86
C GLU A 156 18.01 10.16 4.83
N ALA A 157 17.51 10.52 3.65
CA ALA A 157 16.32 11.36 3.52
C ALA A 157 15.05 10.65 4.03
N GLU A 158 14.92 9.35 3.77
CA GLU A 158 13.80 8.54 4.25
C GLU A 158 13.86 8.37 5.78
N ILE A 159 15.04 8.09 6.33
CA ILE A 159 15.25 8.02 7.80
C ILE A 159 14.96 9.36 8.46
N LYS A 160 15.43 10.46 7.85
CA LYS A 160 15.18 11.81 8.34
C LYS A 160 13.68 12.14 8.33
N PHE A 161 12.96 11.76 7.28
CA PHE A 161 11.49 11.92 7.22
C PHE A 161 10.83 11.19 8.39
N ILE A 162 11.16 9.91 8.60
CA ILE A 162 10.62 9.11 9.71
C ILE A 162 10.94 9.77 11.06
N SER A 163 12.20 10.22 11.28
CA SER A 163 12.59 10.88 12.53
C SER A 163 11.78 12.15 12.82
N HIS A 164 11.41 12.94 11.79
CA HIS A 164 10.57 14.13 11.99
C HIS A 164 9.10 13.79 12.27
N LEU A 165 8.65 12.58 11.97
CA LEU A 165 7.30 12.15 12.37
C LEU A 165 7.21 11.99 13.88
N ALA A 166 8.31 11.65 14.56
CA ALA A 166 8.35 11.44 16.02
C ALA A 166 8.25 12.75 16.82
N GLU A 167 8.54 13.90 16.20
CA GLU A 167 8.41 15.24 16.77
C GLU A 167 6.95 15.73 16.73
#